data_66aaf63cfb8194349fb31208623b4bf3
#
_entry.id   66aaf63cfb8194349fb31208623b4bf3
#
_cell.length_a   1.000
_cell.length_b   1.000
_cell.length_c   1.000
_cell.angle_alpha   90.00
_cell.angle_beta   90.00
_cell.angle_gamma   90.00
#
_symmetry.space_group_name_H-M   'P 1'
#
loop_
_entity.id
_entity.type
_entity.pdbx_description
1 polymer ?
#
loop_
_entity_poly.entity_id
_entity_poly.type
_entity_poly.pdbx_seq_one_letter_code
_entity_poly.pdbx_strand_id
1 'polypeptide(L)'
;EKILITPYRDSIKAAHLLGISAGIEIPSIKSNLSGVLTLLEEVDGFLNLNELEFSETNAQELEKRGYVPENDISMAASNSRDFAGSVKGKKVHFCSSVFKDAVQLRERFRRIAKRAARDFDEITDDGTLVYGVIEGDGLSILKEAGVTEDMFTVREGAVETAWWIASDLADELKENGLKVYVIERYPMKNGMVVEKTPL
;
A
#
# COMPACT_ATOMS: atom_id res chain seq x y z
N GLU A 1 17.69 24.54 8.25
CA GLU A 1 16.86 24.25 9.44
C GLU A 1 17.51 23.18 10.29
N LYS A 2 17.39 23.27 11.61
CA LYS A 2 17.93 22.29 12.53
C LYS A 2 16.81 21.30 12.88
N ILE A 3 17.01 20.03 12.56
CA ILE A 3 16.04 18.99 12.92
C ILE A 3 16.09 18.78 14.43
N LEU A 4 14.94 18.91 15.08
CA LEU A 4 14.80 18.71 16.53
C LEU A 4 14.64 17.24 16.84
N ILE A 5 15.72 16.57 17.21
CA ILE A 5 15.70 15.15 17.63
C ILE A 5 15.65 14.97 19.15
N THR A 6 15.79 16.06 19.90
CA THR A 6 15.84 16.03 21.37
C THR A 6 14.67 15.26 22.01
N PRO A 7 13.41 15.42 21.57
CA PRO A 7 12.28 14.69 22.16
C PRO A 7 12.34 13.18 21.98
N TYR A 8 13.06 12.69 20.96
CA TYR A 8 13.11 11.28 20.59
C TYR A 8 14.41 10.58 20.96
N ARG A 9 15.41 11.33 21.42
CA ARG A 9 16.76 10.83 21.70
C ARG A 9 16.74 9.70 22.72
N ASP A 10 16.02 9.89 23.82
CA ASP A 10 15.98 8.90 24.90
C ASP A 10 15.21 7.63 24.50
N SER A 11 14.15 7.80 23.71
CA SER A 11 13.37 6.66 23.16
C SER A 11 14.22 5.81 22.20
N ILE A 12 15.00 6.44 21.33
CA ILE A 12 15.90 5.74 20.40
C ILE A 12 17.01 5.02 21.17
N LYS A 13 17.60 5.66 22.20
CA LYS A 13 18.60 5.00 23.05
C LYS A 13 18.03 3.84 23.85
N ALA A 14 16.82 4.00 24.38
CA ALA A 14 16.13 2.92 25.08
C ALA A 14 15.84 1.71 24.16
N ALA A 15 15.40 1.96 22.93
CA ALA A 15 15.23 0.89 21.93
C ALA A 15 16.53 0.15 21.65
N HIS A 16 17.63 0.88 21.48
CA HIS A 16 18.97 0.28 21.28
C HIS A 16 19.38 -0.60 22.46
N LEU A 17 19.22 -0.14 23.70
CA LEU A 17 19.53 -0.91 24.91
C LEU A 17 18.71 -2.20 25.03
N LEU A 18 17.51 -2.23 24.46
CA LEU A 18 16.64 -3.42 24.38
C LEU A 18 16.96 -4.33 23.18
N GLY A 19 18.01 -4.04 22.42
CA GLY A 19 18.39 -4.80 21.22
C GLY A 19 17.44 -4.57 20.03
N ILE A 20 16.61 -3.52 20.06
CA ILE A 20 15.70 -3.17 18.98
C ILE A 20 16.45 -2.27 17.99
N SER A 21 16.51 -2.67 16.72
CA SER A 21 17.03 -1.81 15.66
C SER A 21 16.12 -0.61 15.47
N ALA A 22 16.62 0.59 15.72
CA ALA A 22 15.88 1.84 15.62
C ALA A 22 16.54 2.80 14.62
N GLY A 23 15.75 3.63 13.99
CA GLY A 23 16.22 4.63 13.05
C GLY A 23 15.36 5.88 13.04
N ILE A 24 15.75 6.82 12.22
CA ILE A 24 15.05 8.08 12.00
C ILE A 24 14.62 8.13 10.55
N GLU A 25 13.35 8.44 10.34
CA GLU A 25 12.77 8.66 9.02
C GLU A 25 12.32 10.10 8.87
N ILE A 26 12.82 10.79 7.85
CA ILE A 26 12.55 12.20 7.59
C ILE A 26 12.47 12.48 6.09
N PRO A 27 11.73 13.53 5.68
CA PRO A 27 11.76 13.98 4.29
C PRO A 27 13.17 14.44 3.89
N SER A 28 13.53 14.17 2.63
CA SER A 28 14.81 14.59 2.04
C SER A 28 14.77 16.08 1.69
N ILE A 29 14.75 16.92 2.72
CA ILE A 29 14.79 18.38 2.63
C ILE A 29 16.19 18.84 3.03
N LYS A 30 16.77 19.75 2.23
CA LYS A 30 18.09 20.32 2.52
C LYS A 30 18.14 20.94 3.93
N SER A 31 18.86 20.29 4.83
CA SER A 31 18.94 20.65 6.24
C SER A 31 20.26 20.17 6.87
N ASN A 32 20.57 20.67 8.05
CA ASN A 32 21.73 20.19 8.80
C ASN A 32 21.36 18.92 9.58
N LEU A 33 21.91 17.80 9.17
CA LEU A 33 21.68 16.47 9.76
C LEU A 33 22.75 16.04 10.77
N SER A 34 23.74 16.88 11.09
CA SER A 34 24.87 16.47 11.95
C SER A 34 24.43 15.86 13.28
N GLY A 35 23.46 16.48 13.96
CA GLY A 35 22.95 15.95 15.23
C GLY A 35 22.18 14.61 15.07
N VAL A 36 21.49 14.43 13.96
CA VAL A 36 20.81 13.16 13.61
C VAL A 36 21.86 12.07 13.40
N LEU A 37 22.84 12.33 12.56
CA LEU A 37 23.89 11.36 12.22
C LEU A 37 24.72 10.95 13.44
N THR A 38 25.09 11.93 14.30
CA THR A 38 25.80 11.63 15.55
C THR A 38 24.99 10.69 16.46
N LEU A 39 23.68 10.97 16.65
CA LEU A 39 22.83 10.08 17.46
C LEU A 39 22.74 8.68 16.86
N LEU A 40 22.57 8.58 15.55
CA LEU A 40 22.45 7.28 14.88
C LEU A 40 23.77 6.48 14.93
N GLU A 41 24.91 7.13 14.90
CA GLU A 41 26.21 6.48 15.12
C GLU A 41 26.34 5.96 16.56
N GLU A 42 25.89 6.70 17.59
CA GLU A 42 25.90 6.29 18.99
C GLU A 42 25.10 5.00 19.24
N VAL A 43 24.00 4.79 18.48
CA VAL A 43 23.07 3.67 18.69
C VAL A 43 23.10 2.63 17.57
N ASP A 44 24.08 2.69 16.69
CA ASP A 44 24.14 1.86 15.47
C ASP A 44 22.84 1.86 14.66
N GLY A 45 22.14 3.00 14.67
CA GLY A 45 20.85 3.19 14.03
C GLY A 45 20.94 3.47 12.53
N PHE A 46 19.79 3.64 11.88
CA PHE A 46 19.70 3.94 10.45
C PHE A 46 18.95 5.24 10.19
N LEU A 47 19.25 5.89 9.05
CA LEU A 47 18.53 7.05 8.52
C LEU A 47 17.82 6.68 7.24
N ASN A 48 16.50 6.89 7.21
CA ASN A 48 15.72 6.81 6.00
C ASN A 48 15.34 8.23 5.53
N LEU A 49 15.81 8.61 4.35
CA LEU A 49 15.48 9.86 3.69
C LEU A 49 14.41 9.61 2.64
N ASN A 50 13.19 10.07 2.92
CA ASN A 50 12.09 9.95 1.98
C ASN A 50 12.18 11.01 0.89
N GLU A 51 12.05 10.62 -0.36
CA GLU A 51 11.90 11.56 -1.46
C GLU A 51 10.78 12.54 -1.16
N LEU A 52 11.06 13.82 -1.36
CA LEU A 52 10.08 14.88 -1.16
C LEU A 52 9.13 14.89 -2.34
N GLU A 53 7.85 14.95 -2.07
CA GLU A 53 6.80 14.90 -3.08
C GLU A 53 5.88 16.11 -2.97
N PHE A 54 5.47 16.65 -4.11
CA PHE A 54 4.43 17.67 -4.18
C PHE A 54 3.06 17.05 -3.90
N SER A 55 2.23 17.77 -3.17
CA SER A 55 0.83 17.46 -2.93
C SER A 55 0.01 18.74 -2.91
N GLU A 56 -1.30 18.65 -2.99
CA GLU A 56 -2.18 19.81 -2.90
C GLU A 56 -1.95 20.63 -1.62
N THR A 57 -1.55 19.99 -0.53
CA THR A 57 -1.37 20.63 0.77
C THR A 57 -0.01 21.29 0.98
N ASN A 58 1.01 20.88 0.22
CA ASN A 58 2.40 21.36 0.43
C ASN A 58 3.00 22.10 -0.75
N ALA A 59 2.37 22.07 -1.94
CA ALA A 59 2.94 22.61 -3.18
C ALA A 59 3.41 24.05 -3.03
N GLN A 60 2.58 24.95 -2.51
CA GLN A 60 2.92 26.35 -2.34
C GLN A 60 4.13 26.56 -1.42
N GLU A 61 4.25 25.76 -0.36
CA GLU A 61 5.36 25.87 0.58
C GLU A 61 6.67 25.34 -0.04
N LEU A 62 6.60 24.29 -0.83
CA LEU A 62 7.74 23.75 -1.56
C LEU A 62 8.24 24.73 -2.62
N GLU A 63 7.34 25.34 -3.39
CA GLU A 63 7.67 26.37 -4.39
C GLU A 63 8.36 27.59 -3.73
N LYS A 64 7.85 28.07 -2.59
CA LYS A 64 8.50 29.16 -1.83
C LYS A 64 9.91 28.80 -1.38
N ARG A 65 10.20 27.53 -1.15
CA ARG A 65 11.52 27.01 -0.80
C ARG A 65 12.42 26.73 -2.01
N GLY A 66 11.91 26.99 -3.23
CA GLY A 66 12.64 26.83 -4.48
C GLY A 66 12.67 25.39 -5.01
N TYR A 67 11.79 24.51 -4.52
CA TYR A 67 11.58 23.21 -5.13
C TYR A 67 10.67 23.33 -6.35
N VAL A 68 10.93 22.50 -7.34
CA VAL A 68 10.07 22.34 -8.53
C VAL A 68 9.82 20.84 -8.76
N PRO A 69 8.73 20.46 -9.41
CA PRO A 69 8.52 19.06 -9.83
C PRO A 69 9.72 18.57 -10.66
N GLU A 70 10.11 17.31 -10.49
CA GLU A 70 11.24 16.71 -11.23
C GLU A 70 10.93 16.63 -12.72
N ASN A 71 9.67 16.35 -13.06
CA ASN A 71 9.14 16.30 -14.42
C ASN A 71 7.59 16.42 -14.40
N ASP A 72 6.97 16.40 -15.57
CA ASP A 72 5.50 16.57 -15.72
C ASP A 72 4.67 15.36 -15.24
N ILE A 73 5.30 14.25 -14.93
CA ILE A 73 4.63 12.99 -14.57
C ILE A 73 4.84 12.65 -13.09
N SER A 74 5.99 13.01 -12.54
CA SER A 74 6.39 12.68 -11.17
C SER A 74 5.98 13.78 -10.19
N MET A 75 5.43 13.38 -9.05
CA MET A 75 5.24 14.28 -7.90
C MET A 75 6.54 14.53 -7.12
N ALA A 76 7.64 13.88 -7.47
CA ALA A 76 8.94 14.06 -6.83
C ALA A 76 9.44 15.50 -6.98
N ALA A 77 9.95 16.06 -5.89
CA ALA A 77 10.57 17.38 -5.89
C ALA A 77 12.03 17.29 -6.34
N SER A 78 12.40 18.16 -7.26
CA SER A 78 13.80 18.32 -7.70
C SER A 78 14.75 18.56 -6.51
N ASN A 79 16.02 18.18 -6.68
CA ASN A 79 17.06 18.31 -5.64
C ASN A 79 16.87 17.46 -4.36
N SER A 80 15.73 16.80 -4.18
CA SER A 80 15.49 15.92 -3.03
C SER A 80 16.45 14.73 -3.06
N ARG A 81 16.60 14.10 -4.21
CA ARG A 81 17.52 12.97 -4.46
C ARG A 81 18.99 13.41 -4.33
N ASP A 82 19.33 14.56 -4.89
CA ASP A 82 20.70 15.10 -4.82
C ASP A 82 21.13 15.40 -3.38
N PHE A 83 20.22 15.97 -2.60
CA PHE A 83 20.46 16.17 -1.18
C PHE A 83 20.69 14.84 -0.45
N ALA A 84 19.82 13.84 -0.65
CA ALA A 84 20.00 12.51 -0.07
C ALA A 84 21.36 11.89 -0.46
N GLY A 85 21.73 11.98 -1.72
CA GLY A 85 23.03 11.50 -2.22
C GLY A 85 24.25 12.21 -1.62
N SER A 86 24.07 13.43 -1.14
CA SER A 86 25.12 14.20 -0.45
C SER A 86 25.33 13.79 1.01
N VAL A 87 24.34 13.16 1.63
CA VAL A 87 24.41 12.75 3.04
C VAL A 87 25.30 11.51 3.18
N LYS A 88 26.36 11.64 3.96
CA LYS A 88 27.30 10.53 4.22
C LYS A 88 27.03 9.92 5.59
N GLY A 89 26.85 8.61 5.61
CA GLY A 89 26.61 7.85 6.84
C GLY A 89 26.62 6.34 6.54
N LYS A 90 26.85 5.50 7.55
CA LYS A 90 26.97 4.04 7.36
C LYS A 90 25.66 3.36 6.97
N LYS A 91 24.55 3.84 7.48
CA LYS A 91 23.21 3.25 7.31
C LYS A 91 22.22 4.31 6.84
N VAL A 92 22.57 5.05 5.78
CA VAL A 92 21.68 6.04 5.15
C VAL A 92 21.01 5.36 3.96
N HIS A 93 19.68 5.37 3.95
CA HIS A 93 18.85 4.87 2.87
C HIS A 93 18.02 6.01 2.28
N PHE A 94 17.91 6.06 0.96
CA PHE A 94 17.00 6.94 0.25
C PHE A 94 15.82 6.14 -0.27
N CYS A 95 14.61 6.51 0.14
CA CYS A 95 13.37 5.90 -0.30
C CYS A 95 12.69 6.79 -1.32
N SER A 96 12.77 6.42 -2.60
CA SER A 96 12.10 7.16 -3.67
C SER A 96 10.58 6.93 -3.65
N SER A 97 9.81 7.90 -4.18
CA SER A 97 8.36 7.79 -4.37
C SER A 97 8.01 6.57 -5.22
N VAL A 98 8.72 6.38 -6.31
CA VAL A 98 8.54 5.22 -7.20
C VAL A 98 8.74 3.90 -6.46
N PHE A 99 9.75 3.81 -5.58
CA PHE A 99 9.96 2.58 -4.79
C PHE A 99 8.87 2.36 -3.76
N LYS A 100 8.37 3.43 -3.13
CA LYS A 100 7.25 3.32 -2.19
C LYS A 100 5.99 2.78 -2.85
N ASP A 101 5.63 3.32 -4.00
CA ASP A 101 4.41 2.94 -4.71
C ASP A 101 4.55 1.58 -5.40
N ALA A 102 5.60 1.41 -6.22
CA ALA A 102 5.76 0.21 -7.04
C ALA A 102 6.18 -1.03 -6.24
N VAL A 103 6.82 -0.88 -5.08
CA VAL A 103 7.35 -2.02 -4.30
C VAL A 103 6.74 -2.09 -2.91
N GLN A 104 6.92 -1.05 -2.07
CA GLN A 104 6.54 -1.15 -0.65
C GLN A 104 5.03 -1.29 -0.47
N LEU A 105 4.22 -0.49 -1.16
CA LEU A 105 2.76 -0.53 -1.06
C LEU A 105 2.21 -1.84 -1.61
N ARG A 106 2.69 -2.26 -2.78
CA ARG A 106 2.34 -3.53 -3.40
C ARG A 106 2.64 -4.72 -2.49
N GLU A 107 3.86 -4.82 -1.96
CA GLU A 107 4.25 -5.90 -1.06
C GLU A 107 3.47 -5.86 0.27
N ARG A 108 3.08 -4.68 0.74
CA ARG A 108 2.20 -4.54 1.90
C ARG A 108 0.82 -5.11 1.61
N PHE A 109 0.22 -4.75 0.48
CA PHE A 109 -1.09 -5.29 0.08
C PHE A 109 -1.03 -6.80 -0.13
N ARG A 110 -0.01 -7.32 -0.81
CA ARG A 110 0.17 -8.78 -0.97
C ARG A 110 0.25 -9.51 0.36
N ARG A 111 0.95 -8.97 1.36
CA ARG A 111 0.98 -9.57 2.71
C ARG A 111 -0.36 -9.54 3.42
N ILE A 112 -1.14 -8.47 3.25
CA ILE A 112 -2.49 -8.38 3.79
C ILE A 112 -3.41 -9.37 3.06
N ALA A 113 -3.37 -9.38 1.72
CA ALA A 113 -4.17 -10.28 0.87
C ALA A 113 -3.96 -11.74 1.26
N LYS A 114 -2.71 -12.19 1.40
CA LYS A 114 -2.39 -13.57 1.82
C LYS A 114 -2.99 -13.99 3.18
N ARG A 115 -3.37 -13.03 4.03
CA ARG A 115 -4.00 -13.29 5.33
C ARG A 115 -5.51 -13.12 5.32
N ALA A 116 -6.02 -12.36 4.36
CA ALA A 116 -7.42 -11.96 4.29
C ALA A 116 -8.20 -12.65 3.18
N ALA A 117 -7.51 -13.22 2.20
CA ALA A 117 -8.11 -13.94 1.10
C ALA A 117 -8.86 -15.18 1.60
N ARG A 118 -10.03 -15.41 1.04
CA ARG A 118 -10.81 -16.65 1.18
C ARG A 118 -10.30 -17.66 0.15
N ASP A 119 -10.68 -18.90 0.26
CA ASP A 119 -10.20 -19.97 -0.62
C ASP A 119 -10.52 -19.71 -2.10
N PHE A 120 -11.57 -18.94 -2.37
CA PHE A 120 -12.00 -18.58 -3.70
C PHE A 120 -11.58 -17.18 -4.19
N ASP A 121 -10.87 -16.40 -3.37
CA ASP A 121 -10.32 -15.11 -3.80
C ASP A 121 -9.01 -15.31 -4.57
N GLU A 122 -8.88 -14.67 -5.72
CA GLU A 122 -7.60 -14.56 -6.42
C GLU A 122 -6.85 -13.33 -5.95
N ILE A 123 -5.57 -13.49 -5.64
CA ILE A 123 -4.68 -12.38 -5.26
C ILE A 123 -3.92 -11.93 -6.50
N THR A 124 -4.12 -10.67 -6.90
CA THR A 124 -3.41 -10.09 -8.04
C THR A 124 -1.95 -9.77 -7.72
N ASP A 125 -1.18 -9.46 -8.74
CA ASP A 125 0.20 -8.99 -8.56
C ASP A 125 0.29 -7.68 -7.77
N ASP A 126 -0.72 -6.85 -7.78
CA ASP A 126 -0.80 -5.61 -6.99
C ASP A 126 -1.28 -5.82 -5.55
N GLY A 127 -1.67 -7.05 -5.23
CA GLY A 127 -2.13 -7.45 -3.89
C GLY A 127 -3.58 -7.11 -3.62
N THR A 128 -4.37 -6.88 -4.64
CA THR A 128 -5.83 -6.80 -4.56
C THR A 128 -6.46 -8.19 -4.58
N LEU A 129 -7.75 -8.28 -4.24
CA LEU A 129 -8.54 -9.51 -4.26
C LEU A 129 -9.56 -9.46 -5.38
N VAL A 130 -9.59 -10.49 -6.21
CA VAL A 130 -10.57 -10.66 -7.30
C VAL A 130 -11.50 -11.84 -6.97
N TYR A 131 -12.80 -11.62 -7.10
CA TYR A 131 -13.83 -12.62 -6.85
C TYR A 131 -15.11 -12.30 -7.64
N GLY A 132 -16.00 -13.28 -7.76
CA GLY A 132 -17.30 -13.14 -8.37
C GLY A 132 -18.36 -12.68 -7.39
N VAL A 133 -19.32 -11.88 -7.84
CA VAL A 133 -20.49 -11.45 -7.08
C VAL A 133 -21.76 -11.70 -7.91
N ILE A 134 -22.70 -12.38 -7.31
CA ILE A 134 -24.03 -12.65 -7.86
C ILE A 134 -25.03 -11.88 -7.01
N GLU A 135 -25.60 -10.80 -7.55
CA GLU A 135 -26.66 -10.04 -6.86
C GLU A 135 -27.99 -10.77 -6.99
N GLY A 136 -28.62 -11.05 -5.84
CA GLY A 136 -29.84 -11.83 -5.72
C GLY A 136 -29.59 -13.23 -5.11
N ASP A 137 -30.59 -14.09 -5.19
CA ASP A 137 -30.53 -15.47 -4.65
C ASP A 137 -29.99 -16.48 -5.68
N GLY A 138 -28.68 -16.39 -5.91
CA GLY A 138 -27.96 -17.32 -6.80
C GLY A 138 -27.47 -18.60 -6.13
N LEU A 139 -27.77 -18.80 -4.83
CA LEU A 139 -27.23 -19.92 -4.06
C LEU A 139 -27.71 -21.30 -4.57
N SER A 140 -28.94 -21.39 -4.99
CA SER A 140 -29.52 -22.65 -5.54
C SER A 140 -28.76 -23.10 -6.79
N ILE A 141 -28.48 -22.16 -7.71
CA ILE A 141 -27.77 -22.44 -8.97
C ILE A 141 -26.33 -22.89 -8.68
N LEU A 142 -25.62 -22.21 -7.76
CA LEU A 142 -24.29 -22.66 -7.37
C LEU A 142 -24.28 -24.07 -6.81
N LYS A 143 -25.26 -24.43 -5.96
CA LYS A 143 -25.38 -25.79 -5.40
C LYS A 143 -25.72 -26.83 -6.44
N GLU A 144 -26.63 -26.56 -7.37
CA GLU A 144 -26.96 -27.42 -8.48
C GLU A 144 -25.78 -27.65 -9.41
N ALA A 145 -24.95 -26.63 -9.63
CA ALA A 145 -23.69 -26.73 -10.36
C ALA A 145 -22.59 -27.50 -9.59
N GLY A 146 -22.85 -27.92 -8.35
CA GLY A 146 -21.91 -28.70 -7.53
C GLY A 146 -20.82 -27.85 -6.86
N VAL A 147 -21.04 -26.55 -6.73
CA VAL A 147 -20.09 -25.67 -6.03
C VAL A 147 -20.10 -25.96 -4.54
N THR A 148 -18.93 -26.25 -3.97
CA THR A 148 -18.75 -26.61 -2.56
C THR A 148 -18.83 -25.41 -1.62
N GLU A 149 -19.17 -25.63 -0.35
CA GLU A 149 -19.44 -24.55 0.61
C GLU A 149 -18.23 -23.65 0.91
N ASP A 150 -17.03 -24.13 0.71
CA ASP A 150 -15.78 -23.38 0.83
C ASP A 150 -15.55 -22.40 -0.33
N MET A 151 -16.25 -22.60 -1.44
CA MET A 151 -16.12 -21.82 -2.66
C MET A 151 -17.13 -20.67 -2.80
N PHE A 152 -17.95 -20.42 -1.79
CA PHE A 152 -18.84 -19.26 -1.77
C PHE A 152 -19.10 -18.72 -0.37
N THR A 153 -19.55 -17.47 -0.30
CA THR A 153 -20.03 -16.82 0.93
C THR A 153 -21.33 -16.09 0.65
N VAL A 154 -22.36 -16.39 1.44
CA VAL A 154 -23.64 -15.68 1.34
C VAL A 154 -23.56 -14.35 2.09
N ARG A 155 -23.98 -13.27 1.44
CA ARG A 155 -24.11 -11.92 1.99
C ARG A 155 -25.56 -11.47 1.90
N GLU A 156 -25.89 -10.38 2.56
CA GLU A 156 -27.19 -9.76 2.43
C GLU A 156 -27.41 -9.30 0.97
N GLY A 157 -28.36 -9.96 0.27
CA GLY A 157 -28.71 -9.64 -1.11
C GLY A 157 -27.72 -10.10 -2.19
N ALA A 158 -26.68 -10.89 -1.84
CA ALA A 158 -25.72 -11.38 -2.82
C ALA A 158 -25.03 -12.69 -2.39
N VAL A 159 -24.45 -13.39 -3.35
CA VAL A 159 -23.52 -14.49 -3.12
C VAL A 159 -22.17 -14.15 -3.74
N GLU A 160 -21.11 -14.26 -2.94
CA GLU A 160 -19.73 -14.08 -3.37
C GLU A 160 -19.11 -15.46 -3.63
N THR A 161 -18.41 -15.63 -4.74
CA THR A 161 -17.77 -16.89 -5.15
C THR A 161 -16.49 -16.62 -5.93
N ALA A 162 -15.81 -17.65 -6.40
CA ALA A 162 -14.67 -17.47 -7.30
C ALA A 162 -15.10 -16.77 -8.59
N TRP A 163 -14.24 -15.87 -9.11
CA TRP A 163 -14.56 -15.12 -10.33
C TRP A 163 -14.77 -16.06 -11.54
N TRP A 164 -14.02 -17.16 -11.61
CA TRP A 164 -14.17 -18.16 -12.68
C TRP A 164 -15.47 -18.93 -12.59
N ILE A 165 -15.95 -19.27 -11.37
CA ILE A 165 -17.26 -19.89 -11.16
C ILE A 165 -18.37 -18.94 -11.59
N ALA A 166 -18.29 -17.68 -11.18
CA ALA A 166 -19.25 -16.66 -11.60
C ALA A 166 -19.25 -16.46 -13.12
N SER A 167 -18.09 -16.52 -13.76
CA SER A 167 -17.94 -16.41 -15.20
C SER A 167 -18.52 -17.62 -15.94
N ASP A 168 -18.23 -18.84 -15.47
CA ASP A 168 -18.71 -20.08 -16.08
C ASP A 168 -20.23 -20.22 -16.00
N LEU A 169 -20.85 -19.71 -14.93
CA LEU A 169 -22.30 -19.76 -14.71
C LEU A 169 -23.03 -18.47 -15.12
N ALA A 170 -22.32 -17.49 -15.70
CA ALA A 170 -22.87 -16.16 -15.95
C ALA A 170 -24.15 -16.17 -16.80
N ASP A 171 -24.20 -17.00 -17.84
CA ASP A 171 -25.35 -17.05 -18.74
C ASP A 171 -26.57 -17.64 -18.02
N GLU A 172 -26.42 -18.77 -17.31
CA GLU A 172 -27.48 -19.38 -16.53
C GLU A 172 -28.02 -18.46 -15.43
N LEU A 173 -27.12 -17.76 -14.71
CA LEU A 173 -27.50 -16.81 -13.69
C LEU A 173 -28.29 -15.64 -14.26
N LYS A 174 -27.90 -15.11 -15.42
CA LYS A 174 -28.64 -14.03 -16.11
C LYS A 174 -29.98 -14.47 -16.65
N GLU A 175 -30.10 -15.68 -17.18
CA GLU A 175 -31.38 -16.25 -17.61
C GLU A 175 -32.37 -16.37 -16.43
N ASN A 176 -31.88 -16.53 -15.21
CA ASN A 176 -32.66 -16.51 -13.98
C ASN A 176 -32.83 -15.07 -13.39
N GLY A 177 -32.52 -14.04 -14.16
CA GLY A 177 -32.73 -12.63 -13.78
C GLY A 177 -31.72 -12.08 -12.76
N LEU A 178 -30.61 -12.76 -12.52
CA LEU A 178 -29.57 -12.33 -11.59
C LEU A 178 -28.53 -11.46 -12.29
N LYS A 179 -27.87 -10.59 -11.52
CA LYS A 179 -26.76 -9.77 -12.02
C LYS A 179 -25.45 -10.36 -11.52
N VAL A 180 -24.50 -10.51 -12.43
CA VAL A 180 -23.22 -11.16 -12.16
C VAL A 180 -22.08 -10.20 -12.48
N TYR A 181 -21.10 -10.16 -11.57
CA TYR A 181 -19.95 -9.26 -11.68
C TYR A 181 -18.67 -9.96 -11.26
N VAL A 182 -17.57 -9.52 -11.81
CA VAL A 182 -16.23 -9.67 -11.22
C VAL A 182 -15.89 -8.39 -10.48
N ILE A 183 -15.44 -8.53 -9.24
CA ILE A 183 -15.04 -7.42 -8.38
C ILE A 183 -13.56 -7.55 -8.08
N GLU A 184 -12.84 -6.44 -8.25
CA GLU A 184 -11.51 -6.25 -7.69
C GLU A 184 -11.57 -5.24 -6.56
N ARG A 185 -10.97 -5.55 -5.41
CA ARG A 185 -10.92 -4.65 -4.24
C ARG A 185 -9.62 -4.72 -3.47
N TYR A 186 -9.31 -3.68 -2.72
CA TYR A 186 -8.21 -3.73 -1.77
C TYR A 186 -8.45 -4.76 -0.66
N PRO A 187 -7.39 -5.45 -0.16
CA PRO A 187 -7.51 -6.60 0.75
C PRO A 187 -7.77 -6.21 2.21
N MET A 188 -8.42 -5.10 2.47
CA MET A 188 -8.77 -4.62 3.81
C MET A 188 -10.23 -4.93 4.14
N LYS A 189 -10.58 -4.94 5.44
CA LYS A 189 -11.91 -5.31 5.93
C LYS A 189 -13.06 -4.59 5.20
N ASN A 190 -12.90 -3.33 4.84
CA ASN A 190 -13.83 -2.56 4.03
C ASN A 190 -13.07 -1.98 2.82
N GLY A 191 -12.28 -2.83 2.17
CA GLY A 191 -11.44 -2.41 1.05
C GLY A 191 -12.29 -1.80 -0.05
N MET A 192 -11.84 -0.64 -0.51
CA MET A 192 -12.49 0.05 -1.62
C MET A 192 -12.46 -0.83 -2.86
N VAL A 193 -13.57 -0.87 -3.58
CA VAL A 193 -13.66 -1.52 -4.90
C VAL A 193 -12.82 -0.72 -5.88
N VAL A 194 -11.90 -1.41 -6.54
CA VAL A 194 -11.04 -0.87 -7.59
C VAL A 194 -11.77 -0.95 -8.93
N GLU A 195 -12.37 -2.11 -9.18
CA GLU A 195 -13.08 -2.38 -10.41
C GLU A 195 -14.32 -3.26 -10.15
N LYS A 196 -15.40 -2.99 -10.90
CA LYS A 196 -16.62 -3.80 -10.96
C LYS A 196 -16.97 -4.05 -12.43
N THR A 197 -16.68 -5.26 -12.91
CA THR A 197 -16.89 -5.65 -14.30
C THR A 197 -18.14 -6.53 -14.40
N PRO A 198 -19.19 -6.14 -15.13
CA PRO A 198 -20.34 -7.01 -15.38
C PRO A 198 -19.94 -8.17 -16.31
N LEU A 199 -20.42 -9.34 -15.99
CA LEU A 199 -20.28 -10.54 -16.82
C LEU A 199 -21.48 -10.69 -17.74
#